data_ba55edc695db03b7a07586a444fae283
#
_entry.id   ba55edc695db03b7a07586a444fae283
#
_cell.length_a   1.000
_cell.length_b   1.000
_cell.length_c   1.000
_cell.angle_alpha   90.00
_cell.angle_beta   90.00
_cell.angle_gamma   90.00
#
_symmetry.space_group_name_H-M   'P 1'
#
loop_
_entity.id
_entity.type
_entity.pdbx_description
1 polymer ?
#
loop_
_entity_poly.entity_id
_entity_poly.type
_entity_poly.pdbx_seq_one_letter_code
_entity_poly.pdbx_strand_id
1 'polypeptide(L)'
;MNAKVEDPMGLETGIRIDMVRTVLDKTKGNIIIHGRMTACTRSVVSPDVEPDVECAIIDRDGCIAIVSLSQHNGCFWINRQAMFTVRVEDVPSAISWDDISELQLRLIYHRN
;
A
#
# COMPACT_ATOMS: atom_id res chain seq x y z
N MET A 1 -14.89 4.31 2.74
CA MET A 1 -13.62 3.71 3.19
C MET A 1 -12.48 4.62 2.78
N ASN A 2 -11.64 4.99 3.72
CA ASN A 2 -10.52 5.90 3.49
C ASN A 2 -9.20 5.14 3.47
N ALA A 3 -8.28 5.55 2.60
CA ALA A 3 -6.92 5.08 2.62
C ALA A 3 -6.05 6.12 3.34
N LYS A 4 -5.37 5.69 4.40
CA LYS A 4 -4.45 6.52 5.16
C LYS A 4 -3.02 6.08 4.88
N VAL A 5 -2.16 7.02 4.54
CA VAL A 5 -0.74 6.75 4.29
C VAL A 5 0.05 7.14 5.53
N GLU A 6 0.80 6.20 6.09
CA GLU A 6 1.79 6.51 7.12
C GLU A 6 3.02 7.12 6.44
N ASP A 7 3.60 8.15 7.06
CA ASP A 7 4.69 8.94 6.49
C ASP A 7 4.33 9.57 5.12
N PRO A 8 3.19 10.30 5.03
CA PRO A 8 2.68 10.79 3.74
C PRO A 8 3.63 11.76 3.03
N MET A 9 4.50 12.42 3.76
CA MET A 9 5.48 13.35 3.19
C MET A 9 6.82 12.69 2.87
N GLY A 10 6.97 11.42 3.21
CA GLY A 10 8.20 10.69 2.97
C GLY A 10 9.40 11.19 3.80
N LEU A 11 9.15 11.77 4.95
CA LEU A 11 10.23 12.37 5.77
C LEU A 11 11.15 11.34 6.39
N GLU A 12 10.61 10.18 6.76
CA GLU A 12 11.38 9.09 7.37
C GLU A 12 11.93 8.14 6.32
N THR A 13 11.11 7.80 5.33
CA THR A 13 11.45 6.78 4.32
C THR A 13 12.17 7.36 3.10
N GLY A 14 12.01 8.65 2.83
CA GLY A 14 12.49 9.28 1.60
C GLY A 14 11.64 8.96 0.37
N ILE A 15 10.54 8.22 0.55
CA ILE A 15 9.62 7.87 -0.52
C ILE A 15 8.21 8.24 -0.10
N ARG A 16 7.56 9.07 -0.88
CA ARG A 16 6.18 9.49 -0.67
C ARG A 16 5.23 8.60 -1.46
N ILE A 17 4.13 8.20 -0.84
CA ILE A 17 3.03 7.51 -1.51
C ILE A 17 1.95 8.54 -1.82
N ASP A 18 1.53 8.61 -3.07
CA ASP A 18 0.47 9.51 -3.51
C ASP A 18 -0.40 8.86 -4.59
N MET A 19 -1.39 9.60 -5.07
CA MET A 19 -2.32 9.17 -6.11
C MET A 19 -2.98 7.82 -5.81
N VAL A 20 -3.36 7.61 -4.55
CA VAL A 20 -3.95 6.36 -4.10
C VAL A 20 -5.40 6.25 -4.58
N ARG A 21 -5.72 5.12 -5.21
CA ARG A 21 -7.08 4.77 -5.63
C ARG A 21 -7.43 3.39 -5.14
N THR A 22 -8.63 3.23 -4.62
CA THR A 22 -9.14 1.97 -4.08
C THR A 22 -10.30 1.49 -4.92
N VAL A 23 -10.24 0.23 -5.35
CA VAL A 23 -11.32 -0.45 -6.05
C VAL A 23 -11.82 -1.58 -5.18
N LEU A 24 -13.12 -1.57 -4.89
CA LEU A 24 -13.76 -2.58 -4.07
C LEU A 24 -14.64 -3.47 -4.96
N ASP A 25 -14.42 -4.77 -4.93
CA ASP A 25 -15.26 -5.76 -5.58
C ASP A 25 -15.90 -6.63 -4.51
N LYS A 26 -17.09 -6.22 -4.07
CA LYS A 26 -17.83 -6.94 -3.03
C LYS A 26 -18.26 -8.32 -3.48
N THR A 27 -18.51 -8.50 -4.77
CA THR A 27 -18.96 -9.77 -5.33
C THR A 27 -17.86 -10.83 -5.23
N LYS A 28 -16.62 -10.44 -5.51
CA LYS A 28 -15.46 -11.33 -5.45
C LYS A 28 -14.73 -11.32 -4.11
N GLY A 29 -15.08 -10.37 -3.23
CA GLY A 29 -14.39 -10.21 -1.95
C GLY A 29 -12.98 -9.67 -2.10
N ASN A 30 -12.73 -8.81 -3.09
CA ASN A 30 -11.40 -8.28 -3.38
C ASN A 30 -11.33 -6.78 -3.14
N ILE A 31 -10.17 -6.34 -2.67
CA ILE A 31 -9.81 -4.93 -2.59
C ILE A 31 -8.53 -4.74 -3.39
N ILE A 32 -8.54 -3.80 -4.31
CA ILE A 32 -7.36 -3.47 -5.11
C ILE A 32 -7.00 -2.00 -4.85
N ILE A 33 -5.76 -1.75 -4.50
CA ILE A 33 -5.26 -0.42 -4.20
C ILE A 33 -4.14 -0.11 -5.18
N HIS A 34 -4.33 0.94 -5.96
CA HIS A 34 -3.32 1.46 -6.88
C HIS A 34 -2.76 2.75 -6.32
N GLY A 35 -1.48 2.97 -6.51
CA GLY A 35 -0.86 4.21 -6.10
C GLY A 35 0.48 4.43 -6.77
N ARG A 36 1.13 5.53 -6.38
CA ARG A 36 2.42 5.92 -6.90
C ARG A 36 3.38 6.16 -5.76
N MET A 37 4.61 5.66 -5.92
CA MET A 37 5.74 6.00 -5.06
C MET A 37 6.55 7.08 -5.76
N THR A 38 6.89 8.13 -5.04
CA THR A 38 7.76 9.20 -5.53
C THR A 38 8.95 9.33 -4.59
N ALA A 39 10.15 9.13 -5.13
CA ALA A 39 11.36 9.30 -4.34
C ALA A 39 11.63 10.78 -4.09
N CYS A 40 11.77 11.18 -2.83
CA CYS A 40 12.05 12.56 -2.45
C CYS A 40 13.48 12.97 -2.80
N THR A 41 14.39 12.00 -2.83
CA THR A 41 15.78 12.21 -3.22
C THR A 41 16.23 11.06 -4.13
N ARG A 42 17.29 11.28 -4.91
CA ARG A 42 17.83 10.23 -5.77
C ARG A 42 18.50 9.10 -4.98
N SER A 43 18.92 9.38 -3.76
CA SER A 43 19.66 8.40 -2.95
C SER A 43 18.82 7.19 -2.55
N VAL A 44 17.48 7.31 -2.58
CA VAL A 44 16.59 6.19 -2.27
C VAL A 44 16.24 5.35 -3.49
N VAL A 45 16.62 5.79 -4.69
CA VAL A 45 16.41 5.05 -5.94
C VAL A 45 17.69 4.23 -6.20
N SER A 46 17.69 3.01 -5.70
CA SER A 46 18.85 2.13 -5.78
C SER A 46 18.41 0.73 -6.15
N PRO A 47 19.17 0.00 -6.98
CA PRO A 47 18.89 -1.40 -7.28
C PRO A 47 18.99 -2.31 -6.06
N ASP A 48 19.66 -1.86 -5.00
CA ASP A 48 19.83 -2.62 -3.77
C ASP A 48 18.66 -2.46 -2.80
N VAL A 49 17.72 -1.60 -3.13
CA VAL A 49 16.56 -1.31 -2.26
C VAL A 49 15.28 -1.58 -3.05
N GLU A 50 14.47 -2.51 -2.54
CA GLU A 50 13.16 -2.80 -3.10
C GLU A 50 12.10 -2.34 -2.10
N PRO A 51 11.43 -1.20 -2.35
CA PRO A 51 10.34 -0.78 -1.51
C PRO A 51 9.07 -1.55 -1.84
N ASP A 52 8.40 -2.06 -0.82
CA ASP A 52 7.07 -2.63 -0.91
C ASP A 52 6.09 -1.75 -0.16
N VAL A 53 4.83 -1.81 -0.57
CA VAL A 53 3.75 -1.15 0.14
C VAL A 53 2.94 -2.20 0.88
N GLU A 54 2.85 -2.08 2.20
CA GLU A 54 2.00 -2.90 3.03
C GLU A 54 0.65 -2.20 3.21
N CYS A 55 -0.42 -2.95 3.04
CA CYS A 55 -1.77 -2.48 3.36
C CYS A 55 -2.31 -3.26 4.54
N ALA A 56 -2.68 -2.56 5.60
CA ALA A 56 -3.41 -3.13 6.73
C ALA A 56 -4.87 -2.69 6.64
N ILE A 57 -5.78 -3.65 6.77
CA ILE A 57 -7.22 -3.40 6.84
C ILE A 57 -7.59 -3.23 8.30
N ILE A 58 -8.18 -2.09 8.63
CA ILE A 58 -8.53 -1.73 10.01
C ILE A 58 -10.05 -1.83 10.16
N ASP A 59 -10.51 -2.56 11.17
CA ASP A 59 -11.92 -2.69 11.49
C ASP A 59 -12.44 -1.49 12.31
N ARG A 60 -13.73 -1.53 12.69
CA ARG A 60 -14.35 -0.47 13.47
C ARG A 60 -13.74 -0.27 14.85
N ASP A 61 -13.19 -1.32 15.41
CA ASP A 61 -12.58 -1.28 16.74
C ASP A 61 -11.13 -0.82 16.70
N GLY A 62 -10.63 -0.49 15.51
CA GLY A 62 -9.25 -0.07 15.32
C GLY A 62 -8.25 -1.21 15.29
N CYS A 63 -8.73 -2.45 15.18
CA CYS A 63 -7.88 -3.63 15.13
C CYS A 63 -7.48 -3.98 13.71
N ILE A 64 -6.26 -4.52 13.54
CA ILE A 64 -5.81 -4.98 12.23
C ILE A 64 -6.50 -6.30 11.91
N ALA A 65 -7.28 -6.31 10.83
CA ALA A 65 -7.98 -7.50 10.38
C ALA A 65 -7.18 -8.31 9.37
N ILE A 66 -6.56 -7.64 8.40
CA ILE A 66 -5.76 -8.28 7.34
C ILE A 66 -4.57 -7.39 7.01
N VAL A 67 -3.45 -8.02 6.69
CA VAL A 67 -2.26 -7.34 6.18
C VAL A 67 -1.89 -7.97 4.84
N SER A 68 -1.66 -7.13 3.83
CA SER A 68 -1.23 -7.56 2.49
C SER A 68 -0.09 -6.69 1.99
N LEU A 69 0.79 -7.30 1.19
CA LEU A 69 1.91 -6.60 0.57
C LEU A 69 1.64 -6.34 -0.91
N SER A 70 2.26 -5.30 -1.44
CA SER A 70 2.22 -5.05 -2.87
C SER A 70 2.89 -6.19 -3.63
N GLN A 71 2.29 -6.54 -4.76
CA GLN A 71 2.84 -7.56 -5.65
C GLN A 71 3.54 -6.86 -6.80
N HIS A 72 4.86 -6.94 -6.82
CA HIS A 72 5.66 -6.46 -7.94
C HIS A 72 6.94 -7.28 -8.05
N ASN A 73 7.43 -7.38 -9.26
CA ASN A 73 8.68 -8.07 -9.55
C ASN A 73 9.79 -7.03 -9.77
N GLY A 74 10.28 -6.48 -8.69
CA GLY A 74 11.25 -5.41 -8.72
C GLY A 74 10.59 -4.04 -8.82
N CYS A 75 11.37 -3.02 -8.55
CA CYS A 75 10.91 -1.64 -8.57
C CYS A 75 11.44 -0.93 -9.80
N PHE A 76 10.54 -0.50 -10.68
CA PHE A 76 10.90 0.24 -11.88
C PHE A 76 10.72 1.73 -11.64
N TRP A 77 11.82 2.42 -11.44
CA TRP A 77 11.81 3.86 -11.24
C TRP A 77 11.97 4.58 -12.56
N ILE A 78 10.99 5.43 -12.90
CA ILE A 78 11.06 6.34 -14.03
C ILE A 78 10.91 7.75 -13.47
N ASN A 79 11.94 8.58 -13.65
CA ASN A 79 11.96 9.95 -13.10
C ASN A 79 11.64 9.99 -11.60
N ARG A 80 12.22 9.07 -10.83
CA ARG A 80 12.01 8.91 -9.39
C ARG A 80 10.58 8.55 -9.00
N GLN A 81 9.81 7.95 -9.93
CA GLN A 81 8.45 7.52 -9.68
C GLN A 81 8.28 6.05 -10.04
N ALA A 82 7.49 5.35 -9.26
CA ALA A 82 7.13 3.96 -9.54
C ALA A 82 5.68 3.72 -9.12
N MET A 83 4.97 2.95 -9.93
CA MET A 83 3.60 2.57 -9.61
C MET A 83 3.59 1.30 -8.75
N PHE A 84 2.62 1.18 -7.88
CA PHE A 84 2.40 -0.03 -7.11
C PHE A 84 0.94 -0.46 -7.14
N THR A 85 0.72 -1.74 -6.88
CA THR A 85 -0.62 -2.32 -6.70
C THR A 85 -0.58 -3.26 -5.50
N VAL A 86 -1.50 -3.07 -4.58
CA VAL A 86 -1.74 -4.01 -3.48
C VAL A 86 -3.07 -4.71 -3.75
N ARG A 87 -3.05 -6.05 -3.75
CA ARG A 87 -4.25 -6.85 -3.93
C ARG A 87 -4.55 -7.59 -2.64
N VAL A 88 -5.73 -7.35 -2.10
CA VAL A 88 -6.26 -8.14 -0.99
C VAL A 88 -7.36 -9.01 -1.60
N GLU A 89 -7.04 -10.28 -1.80
CA GLU A 89 -7.96 -11.24 -2.40
C GLU A 89 -8.60 -12.09 -1.32
N ASP A 90 -9.82 -12.57 -1.59
CA ASP A 90 -10.54 -13.48 -0.70
C ASP A 90 -10.66 -12.94 0.72
N VAL A 91 -11.11 -11.69 0.86
CA VAL A 91 -11.41 -11.10 2.16
C VAL A 91 -12.36 -12.06 2.91
N PRO A 92 -12.00 -12.53 4.11
CA PRO A 92 -12.81 -13.51 4.82
C PRO A 92 -14.24 -13.04 5.00
N SER A 93 -15.21 -13.97 4.80
CA SER A 93 -16.64 -13.66 4.95
C SER A 93 -17.00 -13.21 6.36
N ALA A 94 -16.17 -13.53 7.34
CA ALA A 94 -16.35 -13.05 8.72
C ALA A 94 -16.13 -11.55 8.86
N ILE A 95 -15.44 -10.92 7.88
CA ILE A 95 -15.21 -9.48 7.87
C ILE A 95 -16.27 -8.86 6.97
N SER A 96 -17.19 -8.11 7.58
CA SER A 96 -18.16 -7.35 6.81
C SER A 96 -17.50 -6.13 6.18
N TRP A 97 -17.86 -5.85 4.92
CA TRP A 97 -17.39 -4.63 4.25
C TRP A 97 -17.75 -3.37 5.03
N ASP A 98 -18.87 -3.39 5.77
CA ASP A 98 -19.29 -2.27 6.59
C ASP A 98 -18.47 -2.13 7.88
N ASP A 99 -17.73 -3.16 8.25
CA ASP A 99 -16.85 -3.15 9.43
C ASP A 99 -15.45 -2.64 9.13
N ILE A 100 -15.14 -2.39 7.87
CA ILE A 100 -13.84 -1.82 7.50
C ILE A 100 -13.89 -0.32 7.67
N SER A 101 -13.11 0.23 8.60
CA SER A 101 -13.08 1.66 8.84
C SER A 101 -12.08 2.38 7.95
N GLU A 102 -10.89 1.82 7.79
CA GLU A 102 -9.85 2.42 6.96
C GLU A 102 -8.87 1.38 6.44
N LEU A 103 -8.11 1.78 5.42
CA LEU A 103 -6.95 1.06 4.92
C LEU A 103 -5.72 1.87 5.29
N GLN A 104 -4.74 1.24 5.92
CA GLN A 104 -3.47 1.88 6.25
C GLN A 104 -2.39 1.39 5.31
N LEU A 105 -1.73 2.32 4.65
CA LEU A 105 -0.63 2.03 3.74
C LEU A 105 0.66 2.50 4.35
N ARG A 106 1.69 1.65 4.33
CA ARG A 106 3.03 2.02 4.75
C ARG A 106 4.07 1.38 3.86
N LEU A 107 5.22 1.99 3.82
CA LEU A 107 6.34 1.51 3.03
C LEU A 107 7.20 0.57 3.85
N ILE A 108 7.59 -0.54 3.23
CA ILE A 108 8.52 -1.49 3.81
C ILE A 108 9.72 -1.59 2.87
N TYR A 109 10.92 -1.48 3.42
CA TYR A 109 12.15 -1.63 2.65
C TYR A 109 12.70 -3.04 2.77
N HIS A 110 13.03 -3.61 1.63
CA HIS A 110 13.82 -4.83 1.54
C HIS A 110 15.17 -4.48 0.95
N ARG A 111 16.23 -4.94 1.58
CA ARG A 111 17.58 -4.84 1.03
C ARG A 111 17.99 -6.17 0.46
N ASN A 112 18.47 -6.11 -0.76
CA ASN A 112 19.01 -7.29 -1.45
C ASN A 112 20.44 -7.56 -1.01
#